data_83c9aca2d0653121b7e54a0fd4e363a6
#
_entry.id   83c9aca2d0653121b7e54a0fd4e363a6
#
_cell.length_a   1.000
_cell.length_b   1.000
_cell.length_c   1.000
_cell.angle_alpha   90.00
_cell.angle_beta   90.00
_cell.angle_gamma   90.00
#
_symmetry.space_group_name_H-M   'P 1'
#
loop_
_entity.id
_entity.type
_entity.pdbx_description
1 polymer ?
#
loop_
_entity_poly.entity_id
_entity_poly.type
_entity_poly.pdbx_seq_one_letter_code
_entity_poly.pdbx_strand_id
1 'polypeptide(L)'
;MNFDDARNAAKAVADGQVQANKERKNAFEQILQNIEQINPQLGGFEEMAAMLAMSEEQFAILGPIFLEELEKSFNNIEDRLFIAQAVNASGQRIEDVQAAYLQLIDSIDAEFSDIISAQKRDFLKRLLSITYNSLAETEGVTKRIVQVPIELTSENAQIPKYAHLGDGAVDLYSPADYTINPGETVIIPCDIKVALPYGYAFLIHPRSGTSAKTKLRVANSVGLIDSQYKGVIGVIIENIEPPIKDITYEFDDNGRPILTSVLHGQSYTISKGERFAQMRLVEVPTANFFQVKSVEGIGDDRGGGFGSSGTN
;
A
#
# COMPACT_ATOMS: atom_id res chain seq x y z
N MET A 1 23.19 7.70 -20.25
CA MET A 1 23.05 9.12 -19.91
C MET A 1 23.21 9.17 -18.39
N ASN A 2 24.10 9.98 -17.87
CA ASN A 2 24.29 10.11 -16.42
C ASN A 2 23.35 11.16 -15.84
N PHE A 3 23.33 11.32 -14.51
CA PHE A 3 22.48 12.29 -13.80
C PHE A 3 22.68 13.73 -14.29
N ASP A 4 23.93 14.15 -14.50
CA ASP A 4 24.26 15.49 -14.97
C ASP A 4 23.78 15.74 -16.41
N ASP A 5 23.82 14.73 -17.27
CA ASP A 5 23.28 14.84 -18.64
C ASP A 5 21.75 14.98 -18.61
N ALA A 6 21.05 14.20 -17.77
CA ALA A 6 19.62 14.29 -17.61
C ALA A 6 19.19 15.64 -17.00
N ARG A 7 19.93 16.12 -16.02
CA ARG A 7 19.75 17.42 -15.37
C ARG A 7 19.92 18.59 -16.36
N ASN A 8 20.99 18.56 -17.13
CA ASN A 8 21.27 19.61 -18.12
C ASN A 8 20.23 19.64 -19.25
N ALA A 9 19.79 18.47 -19.72
CA ALA A 9 18.73 18.37 -20.71
C ALA A 9 17.40 18.89 -20.17
N ALA A 10 17.06 18.55 -18.91
CA ALA A 10 15.87 19.05 -18.23
C ALA A 10 15.86 20.58 -18.13
N LYS A 11 16.97 21.17 -17.72
CA LYS A 11 17.13 22.62 -17.61
C LYS A 11 16.98 23.34 -18.96
N ALA A 12 17.58 22.81 -20.00
CA ALA A 12 17.50 23.41 -21.35
C ALA A 12 16.07 23.42 -21.92
N VAL A 13 15.29 22.36 -21.60
CA VAL A 13 13.87 22.26 -22.02
C VAL A 13 12.99 23.24 -21.25
N ALA A 14 13.24 23.40 -19.93
CA ALA A 14 12.48 24.34 -19.09
C ALA A 14 12.62 25.78 -19.55
N ASP A 15 13.83 26.20 -19.87
CA ASP A 15 14.10 27.57 -20.33
C ASP A 15 13.31 27.91 -21.60
N GLY A 16 13.00 26.94 -22.46
CA GLY A 16 12.21 27.12 -23.69
C GLY A 16 10.70 27.05 -23.53
N GLN A 17 10.18 26.26 -22.61
CA GLN A 17 8.75 25.96 -22.50
C GLN A 17 8.02 26.71 -21.37
N VAL A 18 8.70 27.20 -20.33
CA VAL A 18 8.09 27.96 -19.22
C VAL A 18 7.44 29.27 -19.71
N GLN A 19 7.84 29.79 -20.87
CA GLN A 19 7.21 30.96 -21.46
C GLN A 19 5.83 30.69 -22.09
N ALA A 20 5.49 29.45 -22.40
CA ALA A 20 4.32 29.11 -23.22
C ALA A 20 3.01 28.91 -22.46
N ASN A 21 3.02 28.76 -21.12
CA ASN A 21 1.78 28.48 -20.37
C ASN A 21 1.82 29.02 -18.93
N LYS A 22 1.22 30.19 -18.73
CA LYS A 22 1.22 30.91 -17.44
C LYS A 22 0.55 30.14 -16.30
N GLU A 23 -0.46 29.35 -16.60
CA GLU A 23 -1.17 28.55 -15.58
C GLU A 23 -0.30 27.37 -15.11
N ARG A 24 0.37 26.69 -16.05
CA ARG A 24 1.34 25.64 -15.70
C ARG A 24 2.48 26.19 -14.85
N LYS A 25 3.00 27.35 -15.21
CA LYS A 25 4.06 27.99 -14.44
C LYS A 25 3.63 28.26 -12.99
N ASN A 26 2.45 28.82 -12.79
CA ASN A 26 1.93 29.08 -11.45
C ASN A 26 1.73 27.79 -10.63
N ALA A 27 1.28 26.71 -11.27
CA ALA A 27 1.12 25.42 -10.62
C ALA A 27 2.46 24.80 -10.21
N PHE A 28 3.47 24.87 -11.07
CA PHE A 28 4.81 24.42 -10.73
C PHE A 28 5.43 25.25 -9.60
N GLU A 29 5.27 26.56 -9.61
CA GLU A 29 5.70 27.43 -8.53
C GLU A 29 5.02 27.06 -7.20
N GLN A 30 3.75 26.70 -7.23
CA GLN A 30 3.02 26.27 -6.03
C GLN A 30 3.51 24.91 -5.49
N ILE A 31 3.75 23.94 -6.38
CA ILE A 31 4.36 22.65 -5.99
C ILE A 31 5.73 22.88 -5.34
N LEU A 32 6.57 23.70 -5.98
CA LEU A 32 7.89 23.99 -5.47
C LEU A 32 7.83 24.70 -4.12
N GLN A 33 6.96 25.69 -3.95
CA GLN A 33 6.77 26.38 -2.67
C GLN A 33 6.33 25.42 -1.57
N ASN A 34 5.43 24.48 -1.87
CA ASN A 34 5.00 23.47 -0.90
C ASN A 34 6.17 22.56 -0.49
N ILE A 35 6.97 22.10 -1.45
CA ILE A 35 8.14 21.26 -1.17
C ILE A 35 9.22 22.05 -0.40
N GLU A 36 9.48 23.28 -0.76
CA GLU A 36 10.43 24.16 -0.09
C GLU A 36 10.02 24.48 1.35
N GLN A 37 8.72 24.65 1.62
CA GLN A 37 8.20 24.82 2.96
C GLN A 37 8.42 23.58 3.85
N ILE A 38 8.29 22.39 3.26
CA ILE A 38 8.48 21.12 3.96
C ILE A 38 9.97 20.87 4.23
N ASN A 39 10.81 21.11 3.23
CA ASN A 39 12.26 20.91 3.36
C ASN A 39 13.09 21.93 2.54
N PRO A 40 13.45 23.06 3.14
CA PRO A 40 14.21 24.13 2.47
C PRO A 40 15.60 23.69 1.97
N GLN A 41 16.13 22.59 2.48
CA GLN A 41 17.49 22.10 2.17
C GLN A 41 17.53 21.10 1.02
N LEU A 42 16.38 20.74 0.47
CA LEU A 42 16.27 19.71 -0.58
C LEU A 42 16.81 20.22 -1.91
N GLY A 43 17.59 21.13 -2.10
CA GLY A 43 18.17 21.60 -3.38
C GLY A 43 17.63 20.89 -4.64
N GLY A 44 17.72 21.48 -5.79
CA GLY A 44 17.26 20.84 -7.02
C GLY A 44 15.82 21.19 -7.45
N PHE A 45 15.21 22.21 -6.84
CA PHE A 45 13.85 22.68 -7.24
C PHE A 45 13.78 23.13 -8.71
N GLU A 46 14.84 23.74 -9.23
CA GLU A 46 14.91 24.17 -10.63
C GLU A 46 14.88 22.95 -11.57
N GLU A 47 15.62 21.90 -11.22
CA GLU A 47 15.66 20.65 -11.97
C GLU A 47 14.31 19.93 -11.94
N MET A 48 13.63 19.92 -10.81
CA MET A 48 12.30 19.36 -10.67
C MET A 48 11.27 20.12 -11.51
N ALA A 49 11.29 21.45 -11.45
CA ALA A 49 10.45 22.30 -12.29
C ALA A 49 10.72 22.03 -13.78
N ALA A 50 11.98 21.88 -14.13
CA ALA A 50 12.40 21.55 -15.48
C ALA A 50 11.83 20.22 -15.95
N MET A 51 11.90 19.17 -15.11
CA MET A 51 11.32 17.85 -15.40
C MET A 51 9.81 17.92 -15.61
N LEU A 52 9.09 18.63 -14.77
CA LEU A 52 7.63 18.76 -14.87
C LEU A 52 7.20 19.60 -16.10
N ALA A 53 8.04 20.53 -16.54
CA ALA A 53 7.78 21.37 -17.71
C ALA A 53 8.05 20.67 -19.06
N MET A 54 8.73 19.51 -19.08
CA MET A 54 9.00 18.76 -20.31
C MET A 54 7.73 18.30 -21.03
N SER A 55 7.84 18.04 -22.36
CA SER A 55 6.80 17.30 -23.07
C SER A 55 6.67 15.87 -22.51
N GLU A 56 5.49 15.24 -22.70
CA GLU A 56 5.26 13.87 -22.21
C GLU A 56 6.26 12.86 -22.80
N GLU A 57 6.66 13.04 -24.07
CA GLU A 57 7.63 12.16 -24.74
C GLU A 57 9.03 12.28 -24.13
N GLN A 58 9.49 13.49 -23.86
CA GLN A 58 10.77 13.75 -23.22
C GLN A 58 10.77 13.28 -21.77
N PHE A 59 9.70 13.55 -21.06
CA PHE A 59 9.52 13.13 -19.66
C PHE A 59 9.50 11.60 -19.53
N ALA A 60 8.86 10.88 -20.44
CA ALA A 60 8.83 9.40 -20.43
C ALA A 60 10.23 8.78 -20.49
N ILE A 61 11.20 9.46 -21.11
CA ILE A 61 12.59 9.00 -21.22
C ILE A 61 13.42 9.45 -20.01
N LEU A 62 13.35 10.71 -19.65
CA LEU A 62 14.26 11.32 -18.66
C LEU A 62 13.78 11.18 -17.21
N GLY A 63 12.46 11.15 -16.98
CA GLY A 63 11.89 11.02 -15.64
C GLY A 63 12.34 9.76 -14.88
N PRO A 64 12.24 8.58 -15.46
CA PRO A 64 12.72 7.34 -14.83
C PRO A 64 14.22 7.35 -14.51
N ILE A 65 15.05 7.90 -15.43
CA ILE A 65 16.50 8.01 -15.24
C ILE A 65 16.82 8.93 -14.06
N PHE A 66 16.13 10.06 -13.97
CA PHE A 66 16.30 11.00 -12.88
C PHE A 66 15.95 10.38 -11.53
N LEU A 67 14.82 9.67 -11.44
CA LEU A 67 14.43 8.99 -10.20
C LEU A 67 15.44 7.90 -9.79
N GLU A 68 15.92 7.12 -10.74
CA GLU A 68 16.91 6.07 -10.46
C GLU A 68 18.23 6.65 -9.91
N GLU A 69 18.72 7.73 -10.49
CA GLU A 69 19.93 8.41 -10.03
C GLU A 69 19.72 9.09 -8.66
N LEU A 70 18.53 9.64 -8.44
CA LEU A 70 18.17 10.21 -7.14
C LEU A 70 18.09 9.13 -6.05
N GLU A 71 17.47 7.99 -6.34
CA GLU A 71 17.43 6.83 -5.43
C GLU A 71 18.84 6.34 -5.06
N LYS A 72 19.75 6.27 -6.03
CA LYS A 72 21.16 5.92 -5.77
C LYS A 72 21.86 6.94 -4.87
N SER A 73 21.63 8.22 -5.10
CA SER A 73 22.19 9.31 -4.29
C SER A 73 21.68 9.25 -2.86
N PHE A 74 20.38 9.09 -2.65
CA PHE A 74 19.78 8.99 -1.31
C PHE A 74 20.06 7.66 -0.59
N ASN A 75 20.60 6.66 -1.28
CA ASN A 75 21.11 5.45 -0.63
C ASN A 75 22.47 5.65 0.04
N ASN A 76 23.13 6.78 -0.18
CA ASN A 76 24.36 7.11 0.50
C ASN A 76 24.07 7.62 1.94
N ILE A 77 24.75 7.03 2.92
CA ILE A 77 24.55 7.33 4.34
C ILE A 77 24.92 8.78 4.70
N GLU A 78 25.90 9.36 3.99
CA GLU A 78 26.36 10.74 4.22
C GLU A 78 25.28 11.76 3.79
N ASP A 79 24.63 11.53 2.67
CA ASP A 79 23.56 12.40 2.16
C ASP A 79 22.33 12.37 3.07
N ARG A 80 22.00 11.19 3.60
CA ARG A 80 20.91 11.04 4.59
C ARG A 80 21.19 11.79 5.89
N LEU A 81 22.39 11.64 6.41
CA LEU A 81 22.81 12.36 7.62
C LEU A 81 22.78 13.88 7.41
N PHE A 82 23.16 14.35 6.22
CA PHE A 82 23.09 15.75 5.86
C PHE A 82 21.66 16.29 5.89
N ILE A 83 20.70 15.57 5.29
CA ILE A 83 19.27 15.95 5.29
C ILE A 83 18.72 15.98 6.71
N ALA A 84 18.99 14.97 7.54
CA ALA A 84 18.53 14.94 8.91
C ALA A 84 19.11 16.07 9.75
N GLN A 85 20.41 16.39 9.58
CA GLN A 85 21.05 17.52 10.23
C GLN A 85 20.43 18.86 9.81
N ALA A 86 20.10 19.00 8.52
CA ALA A 86 19.46 20.20 7.99
C ALA A 86 18.04 20.41 8.57
N VAL A 87 17.23 19.34 8.67
CA VAL A 87 15.91 19.39 9.31
C VAL A 87 16.05 19.78 10.79
N ASN A 88 16.95 19.15 11.53
CA ASN A 88 17.19 19.47 12.94
C ASN A 88 17.69 20.92 13.12
N ALA A 89 18.54 21.42 12.22
CA ALA A 89 19.04 22.80 12.26
C ALA A 89 17.94 23.84 11.98
N SER A 90 16.88 23.47 11.24
CA SER A 90 15.70 24.33 11.02
C SER A 90 14.78 24.45 12.23
N GLY A 91 15.00 23.64 13.28
CA GLY A 91 14.17 23.59 14.49
C GLY A 91 12.86 22.81 14.29
N GLN A 92 12.69 22.13 13.15
CA GLN A 92 11.55 21.26 12.88
C GLN A 92 11.82 19.86 13.45
N ARG A 93 10.77 19.18 13.89
CA ARG A 93 10.88 17.76 14.25
C ARG A 93 10.76 16.91 12.99
N ILE A 94 11.51 15.84 12.90
CA ILE A 94 11.50 14.95 11.72
C ILE A 94 10.10 14.36 11.49
N GLU A 95 9.37 14.02 12.57
CA GLU A 95 8.00 13.50 12.44
C GLU A 95 7.03 14.51 11.80
N ASP A 96 7.19 15.80 12.10
CA ASP A 96 6.34 16.85 11.52
C ASP A 96 6.64 17.02 10.03
N VAL A 97 7.92 16.97 9.64
CA VAL A 97 8.36 17.00 8.25
C VAL A 97 7.84 15.76 7.50
N GLN A 98 7.95 14.57 8.09
CA GLN A 98 7.42 13.34 7.50
C GLN A 98 5.90 13.40 7.32
N ALA A 99 5.15 13.92 8.32
CA ALA A 99 3.71 14.08 8.21
C ALA A 99 3.33 15.04 7.08
N ALA A 100 4.09 16.13 6.88
CA ALA A 100 3.88 17.08 5.79
C ALA A 100 4.14 16.43 4.42
N TYR A 101 5.18 15.59 4.27
CA TYR A 101 5.41 14.83 3.03
C TYR A 101 4.25 13.90 2.70
N LEU A 102 3.71 13.18 3.70
CA LEU A 102 2.56 12.30 3.50
C LEU A 102 1.31 13.06 3.05
N GLN A 103 1.02 14.18 3.68
CA GLN A 103 -0.11 15.04 3.29
C GLN A 103 0.06 15.55 1.85
N LEU A 104 1.26 15.97 1.47
CA LEU A 104 1.53 16.43 0.11
C LEU A 104 1.38 15.31 -0.91
N ILE A 105 1.90 14.12 -0.63
CA ILE A 105 1.72 12.94 -1.51
C ILE A 105 0.24 12.64 -1.73
N ASP A 106 -0.57 12.69 -0.66
CA ASP A 106 -2.02 12.43 -0.73
C ASP A 106 -2.78 13.52 -1.50
N SER A 107 -2.32 14.77 -1.46
CA SER A 107 -2.98 15.89 -2.13
C SER A 107 -2.67 15.99 -3.63
N ILE A 108 -1.57 15.39 -4.12
CA ILE A 108 -1.09 15.57 -5.49
C ILE A 108 -2.15 15.26 -6.55
N ASP A 109 -2.90 14.18 -6.41
CA ASP A 109 -3.92 13.83 -7.39
C ASP A 109 -5.11 14.79 -7.36
N ALA A 110 -5.52 15.24 -6.18
CA ALA A 110 -6.65 16.13 -6.02
C ALA A 110 -6.33 17.56 -6.50
N GLU A 111 -5.12 18.05 -6.25
CA GLU A 111 -4.75 19.43 -6.54
C GLU A 111 -4.22 19.62 -7.98
N PHE A 112 -3.61 18.57 -8.57
CA PHE A 112 -2.89 18.69 -9.81
C PHE A 112 -3.40 17.83 -10.97
N SER A 113 -4.55 17.13 -10.82
CA SER A 113 -5.12 16.25 -11.86
C SER A 113 -5.36 16.96 -13.20
N ASP A 114 -5.78 18.22 -13.15
CA ASP A 114 -6.12 19.03 -14.34
C ASP A 114 -4.92 19.79 -14.90
N ILE A 115 -3.78 19.76 -14.23
CA ILE A 115 -2.63 20.61 -14.50
C ILE A 115 -1.47 19.82 -15.10
N ILE A 116 -1.19 18.63 -14.55
CA ILE A 116 -0.11 17.76 -15.00
C ILE A 116 -0.62 16.34 -15.25
N SER A 117 0.06 15.61 -16.14
CA SER A 117 -0.31 14.24 -16.49
C SER A 117 -0.21 13.29 -15.29
N ALA A 118 -0.91 12.16 -15.37
CA ALA A 118 -0.82 11.11 -14.37
C ALA A 118 0.62 10.62 -14.16
N GLN A 119 1.39 10.50 -15.25
CA GLN A 119 2.79 10.07 -15.20
C GLN A 119 3.68 11.05 -14.41
N LYS A 120 3.45 12.36 -14.57
CA LYS A 120 4.17 13.39 -13.82
C LYS A 120 3.75 13.44 -12.34
N ARG A 121 2.46 13.18 -12.06
CA ARG A 121 2.00 13.06 -10.66
C ARG A 121 2.63 11.85 -9.96
N ASP A 122 2.71 10.71 -10.63
CA ASP A 122 3.39 9.52 -10.10
C ASP A 122 4.88 9.77 -9.85
N PHE A 123 5.53 10.51 -10.74
CA PHE A 123 6.92 10.94 -10.55
C PHE A 123 7.08 11.78 -9.27
N LEU A 124 6.23 12.78 -9.06
CA LEU A 124 6.26 13.62 -7.85
C LEU A 124 6.05 12.80 -6.58
N LYS A 125 5.09 11.88 -6.59
CA LYS A 125 4.83 10.99 -5.46
C LYS A 125 6.04 10.11 -5.14
N ARG A 126 6.69 9.54 -6.16
CA ARG A 126 7.89 8.73 -5.97
C ARG A 126 9.05 9.57 -5.44
N LEU A 127 9.27 10.75 -5.97
CA LEU A 127 10.32 11.66 -5.50
C LEU A 127 10.13 12.03 -4.03
N LEU A 128 8.93 12.41 -3.62
CA LEU A 128 8.61 12.73 -2.23
C LEU A 128 8.75 11.50 -1.32
N SER A 129 8.41 10.32 -1.83
CA SER A 129 8.55 9.05 -1.09
C SER A 129 10.03 8.68 -0.86
N ILE A 130 10.91 8.93 -1.82
CA ILE A 130 12.37 8.72 -1.69
C ILE A 130 12.89 9.61 -0.55
N THR A 131 12.54 10.89 -0.56
CA THR A 131 12.96 11.83 0.49
C THR A 131 12.41 11.47 1.85
N TYR A 132 11.13 11.12 1.95
CA TYR A 132 10.53 10.64 3.19
C TYR A 132 11.27 9.41 3.74
N ASN A 133 11.57 8.43 2.89
CA ASN A 133 12.26 7.21 3.31
C ASN A 133 13.68 7.51 3.82
N SER A 134 14.38 8.46 3.20
CA SER A 134 15.71 8.88 3.64
C SER A 134 15.68 9.46 5.05
N LEU A 135 14.69 10.29 5.38
CA LEU A 135 14.49 10.82 6.72
C LEU A 135 14.14 9.72 7.72
N ALA A 136 13.26 8.79 7.35
CA ALA A 136 12.82 7.70 8.21
C ALA A 136 13.97 6.77 8.63
N GLU A 137 14.90 6.48 7.71
CA GLU A 137 16.04 5.61 7.99
C GLU A 137 17.08 6.25 8.92
N THR A 138 17.18 7.58 8.95
CA THR A 138 18.18 8.31 9.77
C THR A 138 17.82 8.37 11.26
N GLU A 139 16.52 8.32 11.58
CA GLU A 139 16.03 8.37 12.98
C GLU A 139 15.70 6.98 13.54
N GLY A 140 15.98 5.89 12.82
CA GLY A 140 15.54 4.53 13.19
C GLY A 140 14.03 4.30 13.03
N VAL A 141 13.32 5.24 12.45
CA VAL A 141 11.91 5.11 12.07
C VAL A 141 11.84 4.36 10.74
N THR A 142 11.56 3.07 10.79
CA THR A 142 11.58 2.15 9.63
C THR A 142 10.33 2.20 8.77
N LYS A 143 9.61 3.31 8.72
CA LYS A 143 8.40 3.42 7.90
C LYS A 143 8.73 3.90 6.49
N ARG A 144 8.98 2.96 5.58
CA ARG A 144 9.19 3.23 4.15
C ARG A 144 7.85 3.40 3.44
N ILE A 145 7.76 4.38 2.53
CA ILE A 145 6.63 4.51 1.60
C ILE A 145 6.94 3.71 0.34
N VAL A 146 6.07 2.78 0.02
CA VAL A 146 6.12 1.98 -1.21
C VAL A 146 4.95 2.40 -2.09
N GLN A 147 5.23 2.87 -3.31
CA GLN A 147 4.19 3.22 -4.28
C GLN A 147 3.57 1.95 -4.84
N VAL A 148 2.27 1.82 -4.70
CA VAL A 148 1.51 0.66 -5.18
C VAL A 148 0.39 1.16 -6.11
N PRO A 149 0.57 1.07 -7.44
CA PRO A 149 -0.51 1.36 -8.38
C PRO A 149 -1.73 0.47 -8.11
N ILE A 150 -2.91 1.07 -8.17
CA ILE A 150 -4.19 0.40 -7.94
C ILE A 150 -5.17 0.69 -9.06
N GLU A 151 -5.88 -0.34 -9.52
CA GLU A 151 -7.00 -0.27 -10.47
C GLU A 151 -8.30 -0.57 -9.72
N LEU A 152 -9.30 0.31 -9.85
CA LEU A 152 -10.66 0.06 -9.39
C LEU A 152 -11.43 -0.60 -10.54
N THR A 153 -12.02 -1.78 -10.30
CA THR A 153 -12.69 -2.58 -11.35
C THR A 153 -14.20 -2.42 -11.37
N SER A 154 -14.76 -1.66 -10.41
CA SER A 154 -16.17 -1.29 -10.37
C SER A 154 -16.39 0.09 -9.77
N GLU A 155 -17.57 0.68 -9.97
CA GLU A 155 -17.97 1.95 -9.36
C GLU A 155 -18.13 1.85 -7.83
N ASN A 156 -18.25 0.65 -7.29
CA ASN A 156 -18.40 0.39 -5.86
C ASN A 156 -17.07 0.11 -5.17
N ALA A 157 -15.99 -0.04 -5.93
CA ALA A 157 -14.65 -0.25 -5.41
C ALA A 157 -14.17 0.99 -4.64
N GLN A 158 -13.41 0.77 -3.57
CA GLN A 158 -12.82 1.84 -2.77
C GLN A 158 -11.32 1.66 -2.67
N ILE A 159 -10.58 2.78 -2.79
CA ILE A 159 -9.14 2.79 -2.54
C ILE A 159 -8.90 2.58 -1.05
N PRO A 160 -8.15 1.54 -0.65
CA PRO A 160 -7.78 1.32 0.74
C PRO A 160 -6.95 2.47 1.29
N LYS A 161 -7.25 2.92 2.51
CA LYS A 161 -6.54 4.03 3.17
C LYS A 161 -6.17 3.65 4.60
N TYR A 162 -5.05 4.19 5.07
CA TYR A 162 -4.73 4.18 6.50
C TYR A 162 -5.69 5.12 7.24
N ALA A 163 -6.31 4.66 8.32
CA ALA A 163 -7.19 5.50 9.12
C ALA A 163 -6.39 6.52 9.94
N HIS A 164 -5.21 6.12 10.42
CA HIS A 164 -4.31 6.97 11.21
C HIS A 164 -2.86 6.78 10.77
N LEU A 165 -2.07 7.85 10.96
CA LEU A 165 -0.62 7.76 10.81
C LEU A 165 -0.09 6.72 11.82
N GLY A 166 0.62 5.71 11.34
CA GLY A 166 1.13 4.63 12.19
C GLY A 166 0.35 3.33 12.13
N ASP A 167 -0.83 3.30 11.50
CA ASP A 167 -1.56 2.05 11.30
C ASP A 167 -0.71 1.01 10.57
N GLY A 168 -0.82 -0.24 10.98
CA GLY A 168 -0.08 -1.36 10.39
C GLY A 168 -0.72 -1.96 9.16
N ALA A 169 -1.97 -1.61 8.85
CA ALA A 169 -2.75 -2.15 7.75
C ALA A 169 -3.79 -1.14 7.24
N VAL A 170 -4.26 -1.33 6.02
CA VAL A 170 -5.38 -0.61 5.42
C VAL A 170 -6.63 -1.49 5.40
N ASP A 171 -7.81 -0.89 5.51
CA ASP A 171 -9.08 -1.62 5.46
C ASP A 171 -9.44 -2.03 4.02
N LEU A 172 -10.06 -3.21 3.88
CA LEU A 172 -10.68 -3.69 2.65
C LEU A 172 -12.20 -3.59 2.76
N TYR A 173 -12.81 -3.11 1.68
CA TYR A 173 -14.24 -2.79 1.61
C TYR A 173 -14.99 -3.78 0.72
N SER A 174 -16.20 -4.13 1.12
CA SER A 174 -17.10 -4.94 0.29
C SER A 174 -17.77 -4.08 -0.78
N PRO A 175 -17.74 -4.46 -2.08
CA PRO A 175 -18.40 -3.69 -3.13
C PRO A 175 -19.93 -3.97 -3.22
N ALA A 176 -20.42 -5.00 -2.52
CA ALA A 176 -21.82 -5.41 -2.52
C ALA A 176 -22.21 -6.06 -1.19
N ASP A 177 -23.47 -6.39 -1.02
CA ASP A 177 -23.95 -7.15 0.12
C ASP A 177 -23.65 -8.65 -0.07
N TYR A 178 -23.09 -9.30 0.96
CA TYR A 178 -22.83 -10.75 0.99
C TYR A 178 -23.38 -11.34 2.26
N THR A 179 -24.38 -12.23 2.13
CA THR A 179 -24.90 -13.01 3.26
C THR A 179 -24.23 -14.36 3.28
N ILE A 180 -23.60 -14.72 4.40
CA ILE A 180 -22.83 -15.94 4.59
C ILE A 180 -23.55 -16.80 5.63
N ASN A 181 -24.05 -17.95 5.19
CA ASN A 181 -24.81 -18.88 6.02
C ASN A 181 -23.90 -19.70 6.92
N PRO A 182 -24.43 -20.32 7.99
CA PRO A 182 -23.66 -21.20 8.86
C PRO A 182 -22.90 -22.29 8.08
N GLY A 183 -21.60 -22.40 8.32
CA GLY A 183 -20.71 -23.34 7.65
C GLY A 183 -20.36 -23.00 6.20
N GLU A 184 -20.84 -21.87 5.68
CA GLU A 184 -20.55 -21.44 4.32
C GLU A 184 -19.20 -20.72 4.21
N THR A 185 -18.49 -20.95 3.11
CA THR A 185 -17.29 -20.24 2.71
C THR A 185 -17.54 -19.55 1.38
N VAL A 186 -17.26 -18.24 1.32
CA VAL A 186 -17.43 -17.41 0.13
C VAL A 186 -16.16 -16.63 -0.16
N ILE A 187 -15.92 -16.29 -1.42
CA ILE A 187 -14.88 -15.34 -1.83
C ILE A 187 -15.55 -14.00 -2.08
N ILE A 188 -15.22 -13.00 -1.27
CA ILE A 188 -15.71 -11.64 -1.45
C ILE A 188 -14.64 -10.84 -2.21
N PRO A 189 -14.91 -10.41 -3.46
CA PRO A 189 -14.00 -9.53 -4.19
C PRO A 189 -13.99 -8.14 -3.54
N CYS A 190 -12.85 -7.48 -3.58
CA CYS A 190 -12.73 -6.09 -3.15
C CYS A 190 -12.83 -5.11 -4.33
N ASP A 191 -13.00 -5.64 -5.54
CA ASP A 191 -13.04 -4.91 -6.82
C ASP A 191 -11.83 -3.99 -7.05
N ILE A 192 -10.68 -4.39 -6.53
CA ILE A 192 -9.40 -3.73 -6.75
C ILE A 192 -8.36 -4.71 -7.28
N LYS A 193 -7.47 -4.20 -8.15
CA LYS A 193 -6.24 -4.87 -8.56
C LYS A 193 -5.05 -4.00 -8.18
N VAL A 194 -3.92 -4.60 -7.89
CA VAL A 194 -2.70 -3.89 -7.47
C VAL A 194 -1.50 -4.31 -8.30
N ALA A 195 -0.54 -3.40 -8.44
CA ALA A 195 0.76 -3.70 -9.01
C ALA A 195 1.84 -3.53 -7.94
N LEU A 196 2.07 -4.59 -7.17
CA LEU A 196 3.12 -4.60 -6.15
C LEU A 196 4.51 -4.62 -6.80
N PRO A 197 5.48 -3.83 -6.30
CA PRO A 197 6.87 -3.97 -6.66
C PRO A 197 7.41 -5.35 -6.28
N TYR A 198 8.44 -5.81 -7.01
CA TYR A 198 9.15 -7.04 -6.68
C TYR A 198 9.75 -6.94 -5.26
N GLY A 199 9.71 -8.04 -4.51
CA GLY A 199 10.18 -8.09 -3.11
C GLY A 199 9.14 -7.66 -2.08
N TYR A 200 7.89 -7.35 -2.49
CA TYR A 200 6.78 -7.03 -1.60
C TYR A 200 5.60 -7.97 -1.82
N ALA A 201 4.81 -8.15 -0.77
CA ALA A 201 3.52 -8.85 -0.80
C ALA A 201 2.50 -8.13 0.09
N PHE A 202 1.20 -8.35 -0.16
CA PHE A 202 0.17 -8.04 0.81
C PHE A 202 -0.23 -9.28 1.61
N LEU A 203 -0.33 -9.11 2.91
CA LEU A 203 -0.94 -10.09 3.82
C LEU A 203 -2.36 -9.64 4.16
N ILE A 204 -3.33 -10.53 3.97
CA ILE A 204 -4.75 -10.30 4.28
C ILE A 204 -5.05 -10.84 5.66
N HIS A 205 -5.50 -9.96 6.55
CA HIS A 205 -5.82 -10.24 7.93
C HIS A 205 -7.31 -10.04 8.22
N PRO A 206 -7.88 -10.75 9.20
CA PRO A 206 -9.19 -10.43 9.74
C PRO A 206 -9.14 -9.08 10.47
N ARG A 207 -10.28 -8.39 10.52
CA ARG A 207 -10.46 -7.23 11.40
C ARG A 207 -10.90 -7.70 12.78
N SER A 208 -10.37 -7.08 13.83
CA SER A 208 -10.73 -7.39 15.22
C SER A 208 -12.24 -7.21 15.48
N GLY A 209 -12.83 -6.14 14.94
CA GLY A 209 -14.27 -5.87 15.08
C GLY A 209 -15.15 -6.95 14.46
N THR A 210 -14.83 -7.41 13.26
CA THR A 210 -15.55 -8.48 12.57
C THR A 210 -15.42 -9.79 13.36
N SER A 211 -14.18 -10.14 13.75
CA SER A 211 -13.93 -11.38 14.51
C SER A 211 -14.55 -11.42 15.91
N ALA A 212 -14.66 -10.26 16.58
CA ALA A 212 -15.23 -10.17 17.92
C ALA A 212 -16.77 -10.21 17.92
N LYS A 213 -17.39 -9.62 16.89
CA LYS A 213 -18.86 -9.45 16.83
C LYS A 213 -19.58 -10.53 16.05
N THR A 214 -18.84 -11.32 15.25
CA THR A 214 -19.40 -12.36 14.38
C THR A 214 -18.61 -13.64 14.48
N LYS A 215 -19.14 -14.71 13.88
CA LYS A 215 -18.41 -15.95 13.63
C LYS A 215 -17.73 -15.97 12.25
N LEU A 216 -17.63 -14.83 11.58
CA LEU A 216 -16.90 -14.73 10.32
C LEU A 216 -15.39 -14.79 10.54
N ARG A 217 -14.71 -15.56 9.71
CA ARG A 217 -13.25 -15.72 9.71
C ARG A 217 -12.69 -15.59 8.30
N VAL A 218 -11.47 -15.09 8.18
CA VAL A 218 -10.69 -15.23 6.95
C VAL A 218 -10.17 -16.67 6.92
N ALA A 219 -10.74 -17.48 6.01
CA ALA A 219 -10.56 -18.93 6.04
C ALA A 219 -9.11 -19.40 5.83
N ASN A 220 -8.36 -18.66 4.99
CA ASN A 220 -6.94 -18.92 4.72
C ASN A 220 -6.01 -17.98 5.51
N SER A 221 -6.42 -17.51 6.69
CA SER A 221 -5.66 -16.57 7.49
C SER A 221 -4.24 -17.09 7.81
N VAL A 222 -3.20 -16.44 7.32
CA VAL A 222 -3.06 -15.15 6.64
C VAL A 222 -3.15 -15.35 5.12
N GLY A 223 -4.03 -14.61 4.41
CA GLY A 223 -4.04 -14.60 2.95
C GLY A 223 -2.80 -13.90 2.40
N LEU A 224 -2.33 -14.30 1.22
CA LEU A 224 -1.13 -13.77 0.59
C LEU A 224 -1.43 -13.29 -0.83
N ILE A 225 -1.03 -12.08 -1.15
CA ILE A 225 -1.08 -11.50 -2.51
C ILE A 225 0.35 -11.21 -2.96
N ASP A 226 0.83 -11.98 -3.91
CA ASP A 226 2.18 -11.86 -4.45
C ASP A 226 2.34 -10.66 -5.39
N SER A 227 3.58 -10.18 -5.57
CA SER A 227 3.90 -9.04 -6.46
C SER A 227 3.50 -9.27 -7.92
N GLN A 228 3.47 -10.52 -8.37
CA GLN A 228 3.08 -10.87 -9.76
C GLN A 228 1.59 -11.11 -9.94
N TYR A 229 0.80 -11.15 -8.85
CA TYR A 229 -0.64 -11.31 -8.95
C TYR A 229 -1.30 -10.02 -9.47
N LYS A 230 -2.01 -10.12 -10.59
CA LYS A 230 -2.69 -9.00 -11.27
C LYS A 230 -4.21 -9.17 -11.34
N GLY A 231 -4.74 -10.19 -10.66
CA GLY A 231 -6.18 -10.40 -10.55
C GLY A 231 -6.85 -9.48 -9.53
N VAL A 232 -8.17 -9.52 -9.49
CA VAL A 232 -8.96 -8.84 -8.45
C VAL A 232 -8.63 -9.46 -7.09
N ILE A 233 -8.33 -8.63 -6.10
CA ILE A 233 -8.14 -9.09 -4.72
C ILE A 233 -9.48 -9.60 -4.18
N GLY A 234 -9.49 -10.86 -3.74
CA GLY A 234 -10.63 -11.49 -3.09
C GLY A 234 -10.24 -12.00 -1.70
N VAL A 235 -11.15 -11.90 -0.76
CA VAL A 235 -10.98 -12.40 0.60
C VAL A 235 -11.88 -13.60 0.82
N ILE A 236 -11.30 -14.71 1.26
CA ILE A 236 -12.03 -15.94 1.55
C ILE A 236 -12.61 -15.84 2.96
N ILE A 237 -13.93 -15.69 3.07
CA ILE A 237 -14.63 -15.55 4.34
C ILE A 237 -15.43 -16.82 4.62
N GLU A 238 -15.29 -17.36 5.82
CA GLU A 238 -16.03 -18.49 6.33
C GLU A 238 -16.88 -18.07 7.53
N ASN A 239 -18.13 -18.52 7.57
CA ASN A 239 -18.96 -18.46 8.76
C ASN A 239 -18.79 -19.75 9.55
N ILE A 240 -18.03 -19.71 10.64
CA ILE A 240 -17.77 -20.87 11.51
C ILE A 240 -18.91 -21.17 12.51
N GLU A 241 -20.08 -20.52 12.36
CA GLU A 241 -21.26 -20.89 13.11
C GLU A 241 -21.67 -22.34 12.73
N PRO A 242 -21.82 -23.24 13.70
CA PRO A 242 -22.22 -24.60 13.34
C PRO A 242 -23.64 -24.62 12.75
N PRO A 243 -23.83 -25.26 11.60
CA PRO A 243 -25.18 -25.46 11.07
C PRO A 243 -25.93 -26.46 11.97
N ILE A 244 -26.98 -25.98 12.62
CA ILE A 244 -27.88 -26.85 13.40
C ILE A 244 -28.91 -27.42 12.41
N LYS A 245 -28.99 -28.73 12.32
CA LYS A 245 -29.90 -29.44 11.46
C LYS A 245 -31.07 -29.99 12.25
N ASP A 246 -32.23 -29.32 12.19
CA ASP A 246 -33.45 -29.86 12.71
C ASP A 246 -34.10 -30.79 11.68
N ILE A 247 -34.39 -32.01 12.10
CA ILE A 247 -35.10 -32.97 11.29
C ILE A 247 -36.58 -32.83 11.59
N THR A 248 -37.35 -32.41 10.56
CA THR A 248 -38.79 -32.28 10.63
C THR A 248 -39.43 -33.27 9.63
N TYR A 249 -40.66 -33.63 9.86
CA TYR A 249 -41.45 -34.47 8.94
C TYR A 249 -42.56 -33.60 8.35
N GLU A 250 -42.61 -33.51 7.03
CA GLU A 250 -43.77 -33.03 6.27
C GLU A 250 -44.52 -34.24 5.75
N PHE A 251 -45.78 -34.09 5.43
CA PHE A 251 -46.56 -35.16 4.85
C PHE A 251 -46.93 -34.79 3.40
N ASP A 252 -46.80 -35.79 2.50
CA ASP A 252 -47.21 -35.63 1.13
C ASP A 252 -48.76 -35.64 1.05
N ASP A 253 -49.30 -35.39 -0.14
CA ASP A 253 -50.75 -35.37 -0.43
C ASP A 253 -51.45 -36.74 -0.13
N ASN A 254 -50.66 -37.80 0.07
CA ASN A 254 -51.14 -39.15 0.44
C ASN A 254 -50.90 -39.45 1.90
N GLY A 255 -50.50 -38.47 2.71
CA GLY A 255 -50.27 -38.67 4.15
C GLY A 255 -48.96 -39.40 4.48
N ARG A 256 -48.01 -39.54 3.56
CA ARG A 256 -46.72 -40.21 3.81
C ARG A 256 -45.72 -39.21 4.36
N PRO A 257 -44.96 -39.56 5.42
CA PRO A 257 -43.96 -38.64 5.94
C PRO A 257 -42.81 -38.47 4.95
N ILE A 258 -42.53 -37.21 4.65
CA ILE A 258 -41.34 -36.78 3.91
C ILE A 258 -40.37 -36.19 4.94
N LEU A 259 -39.16 -36.74 5.01
CA LEU A 259 -38.12 -36.22 5.87
C LEU A 259 -37.63 -34.88 5.29
N THR A 260 -37.90 -33.81 6.02
CA THR A 260 -37.38 -32.48 5.70
C THR A 260 -36.34 -32.09 6.74
N SER A 261 -35.31 -31.41 6.32
CA SER A 261 -34.31 -30.86 7.25
C SER A 261 -34.20 -29.35 7.03
N VAL A 262 -34.34 -28.60 8.10
CA VAL A 262 -34.10 -27.15 8.12
C VAL A 262 -32.74 -26.89 8.75
N LEU A 263 -31.92 -26.13 8.04
CA LEU A 263 -30.65 -25.65 8.59
C LEU A 263 -30.90 -24.36 9.39
N HIS A 264 -30.57 -24.39 10.66
CA HIS A 264 -30.59 -23.23 11.53
C HIS A 264 -29.16 -22.82 11.89
N GLY A 265 -29.01 -21.60 12.35
CA GLY A 265 -27.77 -20.99 12.76
C GLY A 265 -27.74 -19.53 12.32
N GLN A 266 -26.86 -18.76 12.84
CA GLN A 266 -26.81 -17.35 12.52
C GLN A 266 -26.08 -17.09 11.21
N SER A 267 -26.78 -16.56 10.21
CA SER A 267 -26.18 -15.96 9.03
C SER A 267 -25.68 -14.57 9.35
N TYR A 268 -24.59 -14.16 8.72
CA TYR A 268 -24.03 -12.83 8.84
C TYR A 268 -24.01 -12.16 7.48
N THR A 269 -24.36 -10.89 7.42
CA THR A 269 -24.29 -10.09 6.20
C THR A 269 -23.18 -9.08 6.31
N ILE A 270 -22.25 -9.08 5.36
CA ILE A 270 -21.29 -8.02 5.12
C ILE A 270 -21.95 -7.08 4.11
N SER A 271 -22.21 -5.85 4.51
CA SER A 271 -22.91 -4.87 3.68
C SER A 271 -21.96 -4.18 2.70
N LYS A 272 -22.53 -3.69 1.59
CA LYS A 272 -21.80 -2.82 0.65
C LYS A 272 -21.15 -1.65 1.38
N GLY A 273 -19.86 -1.43 1.12
CA GLY A 273 -19.05 -0.38 1.75
C GLY A 273 -18.57 -0.72 3.16
N GLU A 274 -18.94 -1.89 3.71
CA GLU A 274 -18.46 -2.34 5.01
C GLU A 274 -16.98 -2.75 4.94
N ARG A 275 -16.21 -2.38 5.98
CA ARG A 275 -14.84 -2.80 6.20
C ARG A 275 -14.82 -4.18 6.84
N PHE A 276 -14.50 -5.23 6.10
CA PHE A 276 -14.63 -6.62 6.57
C PHE A 276 -13.30 -7.36 6.77
N ALA A 277 -12.26 -6.90 6.09
CA ALA A 277 -10.89 -7.41 6.21
C ALA A 277 -9.89 -6.24 6.19
N GLN A 278 -8.62 -6.54 6.38
CA GLN A 278 -7.54 -5.55 6.28
C GLN A 278 -6.33 -6.16 5.60
N MET A 279 -5.54 -5.34 4.90
CA MET A 279 -4.32 -5.81 4.25
C MET A 279 -3.11 -5.02 4.72
N ARG A 280 -1.98 -5.72 4.85
CA ARG A 280 -0.70 -5.17 5.30
C ARG A 280 0.37 -5.43 4.26
N LEU A 281 1.10 -4.39 3.86
CA LEU A 281 2.29 -4.52 3.03
C LEU A 281 3.45 -5.10 3.84
N VAL A 282 4.16 -6.06 3.25
CA VAL A 282 5.36 -6.67 3.84
C VAL A 282 6.47 -6.80 2.81
N GLU A 283 7.71 -6.68 3.25
CA GLU A 283 8.87 -7.09 2.45
C GLU A 283 8.99 -8.60 2.45
N VAL A 284 9.32 -9.17 1.29
CA VAL A 284 9.45 -10.62 1.10
C VAL A 284 10.83 -10.93 0.54
N PRO A 285 11.82 -11.20 1.41
CA PRO A 285 13.13 -11.64 0.95
C PRO A 285 13.05 -13.01 0.31
N THR A 286 13.87 -13.25 -0.70
CA THR A 286 13.96 -14.55 -1.35
C THR A 286 14.94 -15.45 -0.60
N ALA A 287 14.46 -16.62 -0.15
CA ALA A 287 15.33 -17.63 0.45
C ALA A 287 15.98 -18.48 -0.64
N ASN A 288 17.30 -18.66 -0.53
CA ASN A 288 18.04 -19.63 -1.32
C ASN A 288 18.31 -20.88 -0.46
N PHE A 289 17.59 -21.96 -0.72
CA PHE A 289 17.74 -23.21 0.01
C PHE A 289 18.85 -24.06 -0.62
N PHE A 290 19.83 -24.46 0.19
CA PHE A 290 20.84 -25.43 -0.21
C PHE A 290 20.96 -26.53 0.85
N GLN A 291 21.13 -27.75 0.40
CA GLN A 291 21.19 -28.92 1.26
C GLN A 291 22.53 -28.96 2.01
N VAL A 292 22.45 -29.15 3.32
CA VAL A 292 23.58 -29.46 4.21
C VAL A 292 23.37 -30.80 4.87
N LYS A 293 24.43 -31.42 5.39
CA LYS A 293 24.33 -32.71 6.11
C LYS A 293 23.67 -32.57 7.47
N SER A 294 23.92 -31.47 8.18
CA SER A 294 23.32 -31.13 9.46
C SER A 294 23.27 -29.62 9.58
N VAL A 295 22.25 -29.08 10.24
CA VAL A 295 22.15 -27.69 10.66
C VAL A 295 22.72 -27.46 12.06
N GLU A 296 23.07 -28.53 12.78
CA GLU A 296 23.71 -28.43 14.09
C GLU A 296 25.01 -27.63 13.99
N GLY A 297 25.19 -26.63 14.85
CA GLY A 297 26.33 -25.73 14.83
C GLY A 297 26.29 -24.60 13.79
N ILE A 298 25.15 -24.44 13.07
CA ILE A 298 24.90 -23.27 12.22
C ILE A 298 23.95 -22.32 12.98
N GLY A 299 24.51 -21.20 13.46
CA GLY A 299 23.78 -20.25 14.30
C GLY A 299 23.63 -20.74 15.74
N ASP A 300 22.80 -20.03 16.51
CA ASP A 300 22.53 -20.36 17.91
C ASP A 300 21.37 -21.35 18.03
N ASP A 301 21.52 -22.37 18.88
CA ASP A 301 20.44 -23.28 19.25
C ASP A 301 19.80 -22.80 20.56
N ARG A 302 18.54 -22.40 20.51
CA ARG A 302 17.80 -22.02 21.72
C ARG A 302 17.37 -23.20 22.59
N GLY A 303 17.54 -24.43 22.11
CA GLY A 303 17.04 -25.65 22.75
C GLY A 303 15.52 -25.70 22.85
N GLY A 304 14.94 -26.89 22.84
CA GLY A 304 13.51 -27.10 23.03
C GLY A 304 12.62 -26.86 21.82
N GLY A 305 11.40 -27.34 21.88
CA GLY A 305 10.38 -27.32 20.83
C GLY A 305 8.99 -27.03 21.38
N PHE A 306 8.00 -27.81 20.94
CA PHE A 306 6.60 -27.64 21.32
C PHE A 306 6.40 -27.68 22.86
N GLY A 307 5.95 -26.55 23.43
CA GLY A 307 5.66 -26.44 24.87
C GLY A 307 6.85 -26.27 25.80
N SER A 308 8.08 -26.12 25.30
CA SER A 308 9.30 -25.94 26.10
C SER A 308 9.37 -24.63 26.89
N SER A 309 8.53 -23.62 26.56
CA SER A 309 8.45 -22.36 27.30
C SER A 309 7.54 -22.37 28.53
N GLY A 310 6.95 -23.51 28.87
CA GLY A 310 6.07 -23.64 30.02
C GLY A 310 4.67 -23.09 29.85
N THR A 311 3.76 -23.44 30.71
CA THR A 311 2.36 -22.97 30.77
C THR A 311 2.13 -22.13 32.05
N ASN A 312 3.11 -21.41 32.53
CA ASN A 312 2.90 -20.53 33.70
C ASN A 312 2.52 -19.12 33.24
#